data_137fa5fb4ebe280e2523cfa03094f199
#
_entry.id   137fa5fb4ebe280e2523cfa03094f199
#
_cell.length_a   1.000
_cell.length_b   1.000
_cell.length_c   1.000
_cell.angle_alpha   90.00
_cell.angle_beta   90.00
_cell.angle_gamma   90.00
#
_symmetry.space_group_name_H-M   'P 1'
#
loop_
_entity.id
_entity.type
_entity.pdbx_description
1 polymer ?
#
loop_
_entity_poly.entity_id
_entity_poly.type
_entity_poly.pdbx_seq_one_letter_code
_entity_poly.pdbx_strand_id
1 'polypeptide(L)'
;MSSEYVIEMSHIDKQFGGVYALKDVSLLLKKGTVLALLGENGAGKSTLMKILTGVITKDGGTVKMNGEEINPRNYAEAQDMGIAYVPQELALVDYFTVAENIYLGREPYIKGTKIVDFRKMYADASELLEKLKIKLEPKTKVKDLSVSGQQMLVIARIRSQDAEVIIMDEPTARLGYHEIDELLSYIQYLKENGKSIIYISHRLEEIFKIADEVTVLRDGCLIGTKPVSEMNEKRLIHMMVNRDVEFTDEFVQGHQRGEEILRVENLSRSELVKDVSFSLYRGEVLGFFGLVGAGRTETIRSMVGVDKKVSGDIYLNGKKVEFKNIRDSIAAGIMLVPEERRQQGLVLSLPIRENVTLGNLKKFSKFGLLQEKKEKAVVTECVDKMTLSRRSIEQQAGELSGGNQQKVVLAKLIAHDDIQIYIFDEPTRGIDVGAKSDIYRLISDFVKIGIPSIVISSEIPEIQALCDRVVIMSEGRVTAILNRDQLKDSNEILKYAIS
;
A
#
# COMPACT_ATOMS: atom_id res chain seq x y z
N MET A 1 34.69 24.50 -7.66
CA MET A 1 34.39 23.19 -8.24
C MET A 1 32.93 22.91 -7.92
N SER A 2 32.06 22.72 -8.90
CA SER A 2 30.66 22.37 -8.63
C SER A 2 30.62 21.01 -7.92
N SER A 3 29.90 20.89 -6.80
CA SER A 3 29.68 19.62 -6.10
C SER A 3 29.08 18.60 -7.07
N GLU A 4 29.60 17.38 -7.07
CA GLU A 4 29.01 16.25 -7.81
C GLU A 4 27.61 15.91 -7.29
N TYR A 5 27.37 16.25 -6.02
CA TYR A 5 26.11 15.97 -5.34
C TYR A 5 25.24 17.23 -5.28
N VAL A 6 23.94 17.06 -5.53
CA VAL A 6 22.95 18.10 -5.34
C VAL A 6 22.48 18.15 -3.89
N ILE A 7 22.31 17.00 -3.22
CA ILE A 7 22.01 16.88 -1.81
C ILE A 7 23.07 16.04 -1.11
N GLU A 8 23.56 16.57 0.04
CA GLU A 8 24.46 15.88 0.94
C GLU A 8 23.89 16.00 2.35
N MET A 9 23.39 14.89 2.91
CA MET A 9 23.01 14.76 4.31
C MET A 9 24.07 13.96 5.02
N SER A 10 24.66 14.50 6.11
CA SER A 10 25.77 13.87 6.79
C SER A 10 25.51 13.76 8.28
N HIS A 11 25.65 12.55 8.82
CA HIS A 11 25.54 12.24 10.27
C HIS A 11 24.21 12.73 10.88
N ILE A 12 23.11 12.52 10.19
CA ILE A 12 21.78 12.97 10.63
C ILE A 12 21.29 12.11 11.79
N ASP A 13 21.00 12.79 12.91
CA ASP A 13 20.36 12.22 14.10
C ASP A 13 18.96 12.80 14.30
N LYS A 14 18.02 11.93 14.72
CA LYS A 14 16.68 12.33 15.15
C LYS A 14 16.11 11.39 16.20
N GLN A 15 15.63 11.96 17.30
CA GLN A 15 14.93 11.22 18.36
C GLN A 15 13.52 11.71 18.57
N PHE A 16 12.63 10.80 18.94
CA PHE A 16 11.29 11.11 19.41
C PHE A 16 11.03 10.36 20.72
N GLY A 17 10.75 11.11 21.80
CA GLY A 17 10.47 10.50 23.11
C GLY A 17 11.56 9.55 23.63
N GLY A 18 12.84 9.83 23.32
CA GLY A 18 13.98 9.00 23.75
C GLY A 18 14.30 7.82 22.81
N VAL A 19 13.51 7.63 21.73
CA VAL A 19 13.77 6.58 20.72
C VAL A 19 14.39 7.22 19.48
N TYR A 20 15.49 6.65 19.00
CA TYR A 20 16.10 7.08 17.74
C TYR A 20 15.23 6.67 16.55
N ALA A 21 14.78 7.67 15.79
CA ALA A 21 14.18 7.46 14.48
C ALA A 21 15.24 7.49 13.36
N LEU A 22 16.34 8.22 13.59
CA LEU A 22 17.53 8.22 12.73
C LEU A 22 18.75 8.30 13.65
N LYS A 23 19.77 7.49 13.35
CA LYS A 23 21.02 7.43 14.09
C LYS A 23 22.17 7.39 13.11
N ASP A 24 22.94 8.49 13.06
CA ASP A 24 24.14 8.64 12.22
C ASP A 24 23.88 8.35 10.72
N VAL A 25 22.76 8.84 10.18
CA VAL A 25 22.37 8.56 8.80
C VAL A 25 23.00 9.57 7.85
N SER A 26 23.65 9.06 6.79
CA SER A 26 24.16 9.88 5.69
C SER A 26 23.51 9.47 4.38
N LEU A 27 23.16 10.46 3.54
CA LEU A 27 22.56 10.26 2.23
C LEU A 27 23.16 11.24 1.21
N LEU A 28 23.52 10.74 0.05
CA LEU A 28 24.11 11.51 -1.04
C LEU A 28 23.25 11.34 -2.30
N LEU A 29 22.83 12.44 -2.91
CA LEU A 29 22.10 12.45 -4.19
C LEU A 29 22.97 13.12 -5.25
N LYS A 30 23.34 12.40 -6.30
CA LYS A 30 24.07 12.93 -7.45
C LYS A 30 23.15 13.77 -8.34
N LYS A 31 23.74 14.77 -8.99
CA LYS A 31 23.00 15.60 -9.96
C LYS A 31 22.49 14.79 -11.13
N GLY A 32 21.22 14.99 -11.49
CA GLY A 32 20.59 14.35 -12.64
C GLY A 32 20.43 12.83 -12.51
N THR A 33 20.39 12.29 -11.29
CA THR A 33 20.19 10.86 -11.04
C THR A 33 18.92 10.57 -10.24
N VAL A 34 18.50 9.31 -10.29
CA VAL A 34 17.43 8.77 -9.45
C VAL A 34 18.06 7.91 -8.36
N LEU A 35 17.94 8.35 -7.11
CA LEU A 35 18.33 7.62 -5.92
C LEU A 35 17.10 6.94 -5.32
N ALA A 36 17.06 5.61 -5.31
CA ALA A 36 16.05 4.87 -4.57
C ALA A 36 16.37 4.86 -3.07
N LEU A 37 15.39 5.19 -2.23
CA LEU A 37 15.51 5.10 -0.78
C LEU A 37 14.61 3.98 -0.26
N LEU A 38 15.21 2.87 0.15
CA LEU A 38 14.54 1.64 0.57
C LEU A 38 14.67 1.40 2.07
N GLY A 39 13.82 0.52 2.60
CA GLY A 39 13.80 0.08 3.99
C GLY A 39 12.39 -0.25 4.45
N GLU A 40 12.25 -0.97 5.54
CA GLU A 40 10.96 -1.31 6.14
C GLU A 40 10.19 -0.08 6.64
N ASN A 41 8.90 -0.28 6.97
CA ASN A 41 8.11 0.76 7.63
C ASN A 41 8.71 1.03 9.03
N GLY A 42 8.97 2.31 9.32
CA GLY A 42 9.67 2.69 10.54
C GLY A 42 11.19 2.77 10.41
N ALA A 43 11.79 2.40 9.28
CA ALA A 43 13.24 2.48 9.04
C ALA A 43 13.80 3.92 9.00
N GLY A 44 12.95 4.95 9.10
CA GLY A 44 13.38 6.35 9.14
C GLY A 44 13.28 7.11 7.80
N LYS A 45 12.87 6.48 6.69
CA LYS A 45 12.80 7.10 5.36
C LYS A 45 12.03 8.43 5.34
N SER A 46 10.77 8.40 5.75
CA SER A 46 9.92 9.59 5.78
C SER A 46 10.41 10.62 6.81
N THR A 47 11.07 10.21 7.89
CA THR A 47 11.70 11.10 8.86
C THR A 47 12.87 11.85 8.21
N LEU A 48 13.72 11.15 7.46
CA LEU A 48 14.85 11.74 6.73
C LEU A 48 14.36 12.76 5.69
N MET A 49 13.31 12.44 4.94
CA MET A 49 12.72 13.36 3.95
C MET A 49 12.04 14.57 4.61
N LYS A 50 11.37 14.39 5.74
CA LYS A 50 10.79 15.49 6.52
C LYS A 50 11.84 16.44 7.08
N ILE A 51 13.05 15.95 7.40
CA ILE A 51 14.19 16.79 7.77
C ILE A 51 14.66 17.58 6.55
N LEU A 52 14.87 16.92 5.40
CA LEU A 52 15.31 17.58 4.17
C LEU A 52 14.33 18.68 3.72
N THR A 53 13.04 18.48 3.94
CA THR A 53 11.98 19.43 3.59
C THR A 53 11.61 20.43 4.69
N GLY A 54 12.34 20.44 5.82
CA GLY A 54 12.09 21.38 6.92
C GLY A 54 10.79 21.17 7.70
N VAL A 55 10.07 20.06 7.46
CA VAL A 55 8.84 19.73 8.21
C VAL A 55 9.15 19.35 9.67
N ILE A 56 10.33 18.75 9.91
CA ILE A 56 10.86 18.49 11.24
C ILE A 56 12.34 18.89 11.30
N THR A 57 12.80 19.28 12.48
CA THR A 57 14.20 19.65 12.71
C THR A 57 15.03 18.40 13.02
N LYS A 58 16.27 18.34 12.52
CA LYS A 58 17.27 17.38 12.93
C LYS A 58 17.79 17.68 14.33
N ASP A 59 18.28 16.66 15.04
CA ASP A 59 18.92 16.82 16.35
C ASP A 59 20.44 16.87 16.22
N GLY A 60 21.01 16.32 15.13
CA GLY A 60 22.43 16.34 14.79
C GLY A 60 22.66 16.26 13.28
N GLY A 61 23.91 16.47 12.87
CA GLY A 61 24.34 16.39 11.49
C GLY A 61 24.13 17.66 10.66
N THR A 62 24.46 17.59 9.37
CA THR A 62 24.39 18.73 8.42
C THR A 62 23.65 18.32 7.14
N VAL A 63 22.98 19.29 6.51
CA VAL A 63 22.34 19.15 5.20
C VAL A 63 22.91 20.21 4.27
N LYS A 64 23.40 19.79 3.10
CA LYS A 64 23.89 20.71 2.07
C LYS A 64 23.14 20.49 0.78
N MET A 65 22.91 21.59 0.05
CA MET A 65 22.42 21.59 -1.32
C MET A 65 23.42 22.32 -2.21
N ASN A 66 23.87 21.68 -3.29
CA ASN A 66 24.91 22.21 -4.18
C ASN A 66 26.21 22.64 -3.45
N GLY A 67 26.55 21.98 -2.34
CA GLY A 67 27.71 22.26 -1.51
C GLY A 67 27.51 23.34 -0.42
N GLU A 68 26.38 24.07 -0.42
CA GLU A 68 26.02 25.07 0.57
C GLU A 68 25.14 24.46 1.66
N GLU A 69 25.41 24.78 2.91
CA GLU A 69 24.61 24.28 4.05
C GLU A 69 23.23 24.91 4.03
N ILE A 70 22.18 24.08 4.11
CA ILE A 70 20.77 24.50 4.18
C ILE A 70 20.12 24.03 5.47
N ASN A 71 19.15 24.77 5.97
CA ASN A 71 18.34 24.42 7.14
C ASN A 71 16.94 25.01 7.00
N PRO A 72 16.11 24.47 6.07
CA PRO A 72 14.76 24.98 5.87
C PRO A 72 13.92 24.79 7.14
N ARG A 73 13.13 25.78 7.50
CA ARG A 73 12.30 25.80 8.73
C ARG A 73 10.89 25.26 8.49
N ASN A 74 10.51 25.18 7.22
CA ASN A 74 9.21 24.68 6.77
C ASN A 74 9.30 24.31 5.29
N TYR A 75 8.23 23.66 4.80
CA TYR A 75 8.18 23.18 3.42
C TYR A 75 8.24 24.33 2.37
N ALA A 76 7.70 25.51 2.67
CA ALA A 76 7.76 26.63 1.73
C ALA A 76 9.20 27.10 1.49
N GLU A 77 10.01 27.22 2.55
CA GLU A 77 11.45 27.53 2.41
C GLU A 77 12.19 26.45 1.61
N ALA A 78 11.87 25.15 1.81
CA ALA A 78 12.46 24.08 1.02
C ALA A 78 12.08 24.17 -0.47
N GLN A 79 10.82 24.56 -0.77
CA GLN A 79 10.38 24.80 -2.14
C GLN A 79 11.12 25.98 -2.79
N ASP A 80 11.32 27.08 -2.07
CA ASP A 80 12.08 28.24 -2.55
C ASP A 80 13.55 27.90 -2.84
N MET A 81 14.10 26.88 -2.14
CA MET A 81 15.43 26.34 -2.40
C MET A 81 15.45 25.35 -3.58
N GLY A 82 14.30 25.03 -4.19
CA GLY A 82 14.20 24.12 -5.34
C GLY A 82 14.00 22.65 -4.96
N ILE A 83 13.46 22.34 -3.77
CA ILE A 83 13.12 20.99 -3.33
C ILE A 83 11.59 20.80 -3.39
N ALA A 84 11.11 19.89 -4.23
CA ALA A 84 9.71 19.48 -4.29
C ALA A 84 9.49 18.15 -3.59
N TYR A 85 8.36 17.99 -2.89
CA TYR A 85 7.98 16.76 -2.20
C TYR A 85 6.58 16.29 -2.60
N VAL A 86 6.50 15.05 -3.02
CA VAL A 86 5.27 14.31 -3.31
C VAL A 86 5.05 13.34 -2.16
N PRO A 87 4.11 13.60 -1.26
CA PRO A 87 3.81 12.69 -0.17
C PRO A 87 3.02 11.46 -0.67
N GLN A 88 3.07 10.40 0.09
CA GLN A 88 2.34 9.14 -0.14
C GLN A 88 0.81 9.33 -0.27
N GLU A 89 0.23 10.21 0.55
CA GLU A 89 -1.15 10.65 0.37
C GLU A 89 -1.13 11.88 -0.54
N LEU A 90 -1.82 11.80 -1.69
CA LEU A 90 -1.93 12.90 -2.63
C LEU A 90 -2.53 14.11 -1.91
N ALA A 91 -1.69 15.06 -1.46
CA ALA A 91 -2.14 16.25 -0.75
C ALA A 91 -2.87 17.21 -1.71
N LEU A 92 -3.99 16.74 -2.26
CA LEU A 92 -4.88 17.50 -3.15
C LEU A 92 -6.07 18.02 -2.36
N VAL A 93 -6.57 19.18 -2.75
CA VAL A 93 -7.77 19.79 -2.18
C VAL A 93 -8.95 19.47 -3.08
N ASP A 94 -9.81 18.56 -2.65
CA ASP A 94 -10.90 17.96 -3.45
C ASP A 94 -11.86 18.98 -4.08
N TYR A 95 -12.16 20.06 -3.36
CA TYR A 95 -13.09 21.09 -3.80
C TYR A 95 -12.47 22.18 -4.68
N PHE A 96 -11.14 22.20 -4.79
CA PHE A 96 -10.42 23.09 -5.67
C PHE A 96 -10.36 22.52 -7.08
N THR A 97 -10.18 23.40 -8.05
CA THR A 97 -9.97 23.01 -9.45
C THR A 97 -8.56 22.48 -9.67
N VAL A 98 -8.34 21.86 -10.82
CA VAL A 98 -7.01 21.43 -11.29
C VAL A 98 -6.02 22.59 -11.23
N ALA A 99 -6.37 23.75 -11.78
CA ALA A 99 -5.50 24.93 -11.80
C ALA A 99 -5.18 25.44 -10.38
N GLU A 100 -6.17 25.52 -9.51
CA GLU A 100 -5.97 25.93 -8.11
C GLU A 100 -5.06 24.95 -7.35
N ASN A 101 -5.16 23.64 -7.61
CA ASN A 101 -4.25 22.67 -7.02
C ASN A 101 -2.81 22.76 -7.57
N ILE A 102 -2.64 23.06 -8.87
CA ILE A 102 -1.31 23.26 -9.49
C ILE A 102 -0.57 24.43 -8.83
N TYR A 103 -1.28 25.54 -8.62
CA TYR A 103 -0.69 26.78 -8.12
C TYR A 103 -0.93 27.04 -6.62
N LEU A 104 -1.43 26.06 -5.88
CA LEU A 104 -1.70 26.20 -4.45
C LEU A 104 -0.47 26.72 -3.68
N GLY A 105 -0.66 27.87 -2.99
CA GLY A 105 0.40 28.59 -2.26
C GLY A 105 1.35 29.41 -3.14
N ARG A 106 1.10 29.47 -4.48
CA ARG A 106 1.88 30.22 -5.47
C ARG A 106 0.97 30.84 -6.53
N GLU A 107 -0.23 31.22 -6.13
CA GLU A 107 -1.23 31.77 -7.01
C GLU A 107 -0.70 33.06 -7.64
N PRO A 108 -0.90 33.29 -8.97
CA PRO A 108 -0.56 34.52 -9.59
C PRO A 108 -1.48 35.67 -9.09
N TYR A 109 -0.92 36.83 -8.76
CA TYR A 109 -1.67 37.98 -8.31
C TYR A 109 -1.76 39.02 -9.40
N ILE A 110 -2.88 39.80 -9.41
CA ILE A 110 -3.02 41.00 -10.24
C ILE A 110 -1.96 41.99 -9.80
N LYS A 111 -1.18 42.49 -10.78
CA LYS A 111 -0.04 43.38 -10.53
C LYS A 111 -0.42 44.56 -9.62
N GLY A 112 0.30 44.70 -8.50
CA GLY A 112 0.08 45.74 -7.51
C GLY A 112 -1.06 45.51 -6.52
N THR A 113 -1.64 44.29 -6.50
CA THR A 113 -2.72 43.90 -5.57
C THR A 113 -2.41 42.58 -4.87
N LYS A 114 -3.22 42.23 -3.85
CA LYS A 114 -3.24 40.92 -3.22
C LYS A 114 -4.40 40.03 -3.73
N ILE A 115 -4.96 40.36 -4.90
CA ILE A 115 -6.08 39.63 -5.50
C ILE A 115 -5.53 38.60 -6.47
N VAL A 116 -5.95 37.34 -6.34
CA VAL A 116 -5.54 36.26 -7.24
C VAL A 116 -6.05 36.54 -8.66
N ASP A 117 -5.14 36.41 -9.63
CA ASP A 117 -5.47 36.51 -11.05
C ASP A 117 -5.90 35.11 -11.58
N PHE A 118 -7.15 34.77 -11.36
CA PHE A 118 -7.72 33.50 -11.83
C PHE A 118 -7.61 33.29 -13.34
N ARG A 119 -7.71 34.41 -14.13
CA ARG A 119 -7.62 34.32 -15.59
C ARG A 119 -6.23 33.86 -16.02
N LYS A 120 -5.20 34.47 -15.43
CA LYS A 120 -3.81 34.06 -15.66
C LYS A 120 -3.56 32.65 -15.17
N MET A 121 -4.01 32.31 -13.97
CA MET A 121 -3.82 30.96 -13.37
C MET A 121 -4.40 29.87 -14.26
N TYR A 122 -5.61 30.02 -14.79
CA TYR A 122 -6.21 29.06 -15.70
C TYR A 122 -5.50 28.98 -17.05
N ALA A 123 -5.01 30.11 -17.59
CA ALA A 123 -4.25 30.14 -18.83
C ALA A 123 -2.89 29.40 -18.65
N ASP A 124 -2.15 29.75 -17.60
CA ASP A 124 -0.86 29.14 -17.29
C ASP A 124 -1.01 27.62 -17.02
N ALA A 125 -2.08 27.21 -16.32
CA ALA A 125 -2.39 25.79 -16.10
C ALA A 125 -2.70 25.05 -17.41
N SER A 126 -3.47 25.66 -18.32
CA SER A 126 -3.79 25.07 -19.62
C SER A 126 -2.52 24.85 -20.45
N GLU A 127 -1.64 25.87 -20.54
CA GLU A 127 -0.37 25.77 -21.24
C GLU A 127 0.54 24.67 -20.65
N LEU A 128 0.61 24.58 -19.32
CA LEU A 128 1.40 23.54 -18.63
C LEU A 128 0.88 22.14 -18.95
N LEU A 129 -0.43 21.91 -18.84
CA LEU A 129 -1.06 20.62 -19.11
C LEU A 129 -0.88 20.20 -20.56
N GLU A 130 -0.98 21.13 -21.50
CA GLU A 130 -0.73 20.89 -22.93
C GLU A 130 0.73 20.48 -23.19
N LYS A 131 1.70 21.22 -22.62
CA LYS A 131 3.13 20.87 -22.71
C LYS A 131 3.44 19.48 -22.17
N LEU A 132 2.74 19.06 -21.12
CA LEU A 132 2.90 17.74 -20.49
C LEU A 132 2.06 16.65 -21.19
N LYS A 133 1.25 17.02 -22.19
CA LYS A 133 0.28 16.13 -22.86
C LYS A 133 -0.71 15.48 -21.88
N ILE A 134 -1.00 16.15 -20.75
CA ILE A 134 -1.94 15.69 -19.73
C ILE A 134 -3.35 16.16 -20.12
N LYS A 135 -4.27 15.21 -20.30
CA LYS A 135 -5.66 15.49 -20.68
C LYS A 135 -6.53 15.80 -19.46
N LEU A 136 -6.25 16.93 -18.81
CA LEU A 136 -7.07 17.45 -17.72
C LEU A 136 -7.59 18.84 -18.06
N GLU A 137 -8.86 19.10 -17.73
CA GLU A 137 -9.47 20.41 -17.88
C GLU A 137 -9.12 21.28 -16.66
N PRO A 138 -8.46 22.47 -16.80
CA PRO A 138 -8.02 23.31 -15.68
C PRO A 138 -9.11 23.70 -14.68
N LYS A 139 -10.38 23.78 -15.11
CA LYS A 139 -11.52 24.16 -14.29
C LYS A 139 -12.25 23.00 -13.61
N THR A 140 -11.89 21.74 -13.93
CA THR A 140 -12.48 20.56 -13.30
C THR A 140 -12.09 20.50 -11.83
N LYS A 141 -13.03 20.18 -10.96
CA LYS A 141 -12.74 19.97 -9.53
C LYS A 141 -12.06 18.63 -9.33
N VAL A 142 -11.10 18.59 -8.40
CA VAL A 142 -10.31 17.37 -8.12
C VAL A 142 -11.16 16.18 -7.70
N LYS A 143 -12.22 16.39 -6.92
CA LYS A 143 -13.18 15.34 -6.52
C LYS A 143 -13.86 14.62 -7.69
N ASP A 144 -13.92 15.28 -8.86
CA ASP A 144 -14.56 14.75 -10.08
C ASP A 144 -13.56 14.04 -11.00
N LEU A 145 -12.27 14.02 -10.63
CA LEU A 145 -11.21 13.31 -11.35
C LEU A 145 -11.14 11.83 -10.94
N SER A 146 -10.76 10.98 -11.89
CA SER A 146 -10.33 9.63 -11.59
C SER A 146 -9.04 9.63 -10.76
N VAL A 147 -8.71 8.50 -10.13
CA VAL A 147 -7.44 8.33 -9.38
C VAL A 147 -6.24 8.63 -10.28
N SER A 148 -6.25 8.15 -11.53
CA SER A 148 -5.24 8.46 -12.54
C SER A 148 -5.16 9.96 -12.84
N GLY A 149 -6.32 10.63 -13.02
CA GLY A 149 -6.38 12.08 -13.22
C GLY A 149 -5.78 12.87 -12.05
N GLN A 150 -6.04 12.44 -10.81
CA GLN A 150 -5.45 13.05 -9.62
C GLN A 150 -3.91 12.86 -9.59
N GLN A 151 -3.42 11.71 -10.01
CA GLN A 151 -1.98 11.46 -10.11
C GLN A 151 -1.32 12.34 -11.16
N MET A 152 -1.93 12.47 -12.35
CA MET A 152 -1.46 13.37 -13.41
C MET A 152 -1.44 14.83 -12.94
N LEU A 153 -2.40 15.22 -12.13
CA LEU A 153 -2.43 16.56 -11.50
C LEU A 153 -1.23 16.78 -10.57
N VAL A 154 -0.86 15.79 -9.75
CA VAL A 154 0.33 15.88 -8.89
C VAL A 154 1.59 16.07 -9.73
N ILE A 155 1.73 15.34 -10.84
CA ILE A 155 2.83 15.48 -11.79
C ILE A 155 2.89 16.91 -12.35
N ALA A 156 1.74 17.44 -12.80
CA ALA A 156 1.64 18.82 -13.29
C ALA A 156 2.05 19.84 -12.21
N ARG A 157 1.62 19.62 -10.96
CA ARG A 157 2.00 20.46 -9.81
C ARG A 157 3.51 20.47 -9.56
N ILE A 158 4.17 19.29 -9.59
CA ILE A 158 5.63 19.22 -9.43
C ILE A 158 6.34 19.98 -10.54
N ARG A 159 5.92 19.77 -11.79
CA ARG A 159 6.54 20.44 -12.94
C ARG A 159 6.38 21.96 -12.88
N SER A 160 5.26 22.46 -12.34
CA SER A 160 5.01 23.90 -12.15
C SER A 160 5.97 24.54 -11.14
N GLN A 161 6.62 23.74 -10.28
CA GLN A 161 7.52 24.24 -9.23
C GLN A 161 8.96 24.47 -9.71
N ASP A 162 9.31 23.95 -10.90
CA ASP A 162 10.67 23.99 -11.48
C ASP A 162 11.78 23.53 -10.51
N ALA A 163 11.45 22.60 -9.62
CA ALA A 163 12.38 22.10 -8.61
C ALA A 163 13.60 21.43 -9.25
N GLU A 164 14.78 21.57 -8.61
CA GLU A 164 16.01 20.86 -8.96
C GLU A 164 16.01 19.45 -8.37
N VAL A 165 15.47 19.32 -7.15
CA VAL A 165 15.35 18.05 -6.42
C VAL A 165 13.88 17.70 -6.23
N ILE A 166 13.51 16.48 -6.59
CA ILE A 166 12.14 15.98 -6.46
C ILE A 166 12.15 14.73 -5.57
N ILE A 167 11.39 14.78 -4.48
CA ILE A 167 11.21 13.64 -3.58
C ILE A 167 9.84 13.04 -3.86
N MET A 168 9.77 11.75 -4.15
CA MET A 168 8.54 11.00 -4.40
C MET A 168 8.41 9.87 -3.37
N ASP A 169 7.43 9.98 -2.49
CA ASP A 169 7.19 9.01 -1.40
C ASP A 169 6.01 8.10 -1.77
N GLU A 170 6.32 6.87 -2.19
CA GLU A 170 5.38 5.83 -2.64
C GLU A 170 4.35 6.32 -3.69
N PRO A 171 4.78 6.96 -4.78
CA PRO A 171 3.85 7.63 -5.70
C PRO A 171 2.95 6.64 -6.48
N THR A 172 3.26 5.35 -6.47
CA THR A 172 2.55 4.28 -7.20
C THR A 172 1.57 3.50 -6.33
N ALA A 173 1.45 3.80 -5.04
CA ALA A 173 0.68 2.98 -4.09
C ALA A 173 -0.81 2.78 -4.45
N ARG A 174 -1.39 3.65 -5.29
CA ARG A 174 -2.81 3.62 -5.69
C ARG A 174 -3.01 3.45 -7.20
N LEU A 175 -1.94 3.16 -7.95
CA LEU A 175 -1.95 3.09 -9.41
C LEU A 175 -2.03 1.66 -9.92
N GLY A 176 -2.71 1.46 -11.06
CA GLY A 176 -2.66 0.23 -11.83
C GLY A 176 -1.36 0.12 -12.64
N TYR A 177 -1.12 -1.06 -13.22
CA TYR A 177 0.13 -1.33 -13.96
C TYR A 177 0.41 -0.35 -15.10
N HIS A 178 -0.61 0.00 -15.89
CA HIS A 178 -0.46 0.94 -17.01
C HIS A 178 -0.07 2.34 -16.52
N GLU A 179 -0.70 2.80 -15.46
CA GLU A 179 -0.46 4.11 -14.86
C GLU A 179 0.93 4.19 -14.21
N ILE A 180 1.40 3.06 -13.66
CA ILE A 180 2.77 2.96 -13.13
C ILE A 180 3.79 3.15 -14.25
N ASP A 181 3.65 2.48 -15.39
CA ASP A 181 4.57 2.60 -16.51
C ASP A 181 4.58 4.03 -17.08
N GLU A 182 3.43 4.71 -17.13
CA GLU A 182 3.36 6.13 -17.50
C GLU A 182 4.14 7.02 -16.52
N LEU A 183 3.96 6.81 -15.21
CA LEU A 183 4.69 7.56 -14.18
C LEU A 183 6.19 7.30 -14.25
N LEU A 184 6.62 6.04 -14.40
CA LEU A 184 8.04 5.69 -14.51
C LEU A 184 8.69 6.31 -15.76
N SER A 185 7.96 6.32 -16.88
CA SER A 185 8.40 7.00 -18.11
C SER A 185 8.55 8.51 -17.90
N TYR A 186 7.66 9.11 -17.12
CA TYR A 186 7.76 10.52 -16.76
C TYR A 186 8.93 10.82 -15.82
N ILE A 187 9.22 9.95 -14.85
CA ILE A 187 10.40 10.08 -13.99
C ILE A 187 11.69 10.03 -14.83
N GLN A 188 11.75 9.13 -15.79
CA GLN A 188 12.89 9.07 -16.72
C GLN A 188 13.02 10.36 -17.54
N TYR A 189 11.91 10.92 -18.04
CA TYR A 189 11.90 12.21 -18.71
C TYR A 189 12.42 13.36 -17.82
N LEU A 190 12.03 13.41 -16.54
CA LEU A 190 12.52 14.41 -15.58
C LEU A 190 14.04 14.28 -15.37
N LYS A 191 14.55 13.06 -15.22
CA LYS A 191 15.98 12.75 -15.11
C LYS A 191 16.76 13.23 -16.34
N GLU A 192 16.28 12.93 -17.54
CA GLU A 192 16.87 13.35 -18.81
C GLU A 192 16.89 14.88 -18.96
N ASN A 193 15.97 15.58 -18.31
CA ASN A 193 15.95 17.04 -18.23
C ASN A 193 16.73 17.61 -17.01
N GLY A 194 17.65 16.82 -16.44
CA GLY A 194 18.60 17.23 -15.42
C GLY A 194 18.02 17.36 -14.02
N LYS A 195 16.81 16.87 -13.75
CA LYS A 195 16.25 16.84 -12.41
C LYS A 195 16.82 15.66 -11.61
N SER A 196 17.05 15.88 -10.31
CA SER A 196 17.58 14.87 -9.39
C SER A 196 16.44 14.34 -8.54
N ILE A 197 16.29 13.04 -8.39
CA ILE A 197 15.09 12.44 -7.82
C ILE A 197 15.44 11.50 -6.66
N ILE A 198 14.77 11.66 -5.52
CA ILE A 198 14.74 10.65 -4.46
C ILE A 198 13.41 9.91 -4.59
N TYR A 199 13.49 8.62 -4.90
CA TYR A 199 12.34 7.76 -5.13
C TYR A 199 12.18 6.74 -4.01
N ILE A 200 11.08 6.84 -3.26
CA ILE A 200 10.78 5.90 -2.18
C ILE A 200 9.68 4.96 -2.68
N SER A 201 9.97 3.67 -2.71
CA SER A 201 8.99 2.63 -3.05
C SER A 201 9.34 1.33 -2.31
N HIS A 202 8.34 0.51 -2.07
CA HIS A 202 8.53 -0.86 -1.60
C HIS A 202 8.43 -1.88 -2.76
N ARG A 203 8.16 -1.42 -3.98
CA ARG A 203 8.08 -2.24 -5.21
C ARG A 203 9.45 -2.30 -5.88
N LEU A 204 10.15 -3.40 -5.72
CA LEU A 204 11.51 -3.56 -6.24
C LEU A 204 11.57 -3.48 -7.76
N GLU A 205 10.53 -3.95 -8.46
CA GLU A 205 10.44 -3.87 -9.92
C GLU A 205 10.56 -2.43 -10.45
N GLU A 206 9.95 -1.46 -9.74
CA GLU A 206 10.04 -0.04 -10.09
C GLU A 206 11.48 0.47 -9.94
N ILE A 207 12.14 0.08 -8.84
CA ILE A 207 13.52 0.48 -8.54
C ILE A 207 14.49 0.02 -9.64
N PHE A 208 14.39 -1.25 -10.07
CA PHE A 208 15.22 -1.78 -11.14
C PHE A 208 14.97 -1.12 -12.50
N LYS A 209 13.79 -0.51 -12.72
CA LYS A 209 13.47 0.18 -13.97
C LYS A 209 14.04 1.61 -14.04
N ILE A 210 14.09 2.35 -12.93
CA ILE A 210 14.36 3.80 -12.97
C ILE A 210 15.58 4.27 -12.18
N ALA A 211 15.98 3.55 -11.12
CA ALA A 211 17.00 4.05 -10.20
C ALA A 211 18.43 3.77 -10.70
N ASP A 212 19.33 4.72 -10.43
CA ASP A 212 20.77 4.59 -10.66
C ASP A 212 21.48 3.97 -9.47
N GLU A 213 21.13 4.45 -8.28
CA GLU A 213 21.68 4.00 -7.00
C GLU A 213 20.53 3.69 -6.02
N VAL A 214 20.81 2.81 -5.09
CA VAL A 214 19.88 2.46 -4.01
C VAL A 214 20.56 2.65 -2.66
N THR A 215 19.89 3.40 -1.78
CA THR A 215 20.26 3.56 -0.37
C THR A 215 19.25 2.78 0.48
N VAL A 216 19.74 1.94 1.37
CA VAL A 216 18.91 1.13 2.27
C VAL A 216 19.05 1.62 3.69
N LEU A 217 17.91 1.93 4.32
CA LEU A 217 17.80 2.22 5.76
C LEU A 217 17.15 1.04 6.48
N ARG A 218 17.61 0.77 7.71
CA ARG A 218 17.01 -0.22 8.59
C ARG A 218 17.17 0.24 10.05
N ASP A 219 16.08 0.19 10.82
CA ASP A 219 16.04 0.57 12.24
C ASP A 219 16.69 1.94 12.53
N GLY A 220 16.44 2.91 11.64
CA GLY A 220 16.98 4.26 11.76
C GLY A 220 18.46 4.40 11.39
N CYS A 221 19.11 3.38 10.86
CA CYS A 221 20.52 3.39 10.45
C CYS A 221 20.69 3.19 8.96
N LEU A 222 21.78 3.74 8.39
CA LEU A 222 22.20 3.47 7.03
C LEU A 222 22.84 2.07 6.93
N ILE A 223 22.30 1.20 6.10
CA ILE A 223 22.89 -0.11 5.79
C ILE A 223 23.91 -0.01 4.67
N GLY A 224 23.64 0.82 3.68
CA GLY A 224 24.56 1.10 2.59
C GLY A 224 23.90 1.71 1.38
N THR A 225 24.74 2.26 0.50
CA THR A 225 24.37 2.77 -0.83
C THR A 225 25.13 1.98 -1.89
N LYS A 226 24.43 1.54 -2.94
CA LYS A 226 25.00 0.73 -4.03
C LYS A 226 24.39 1.14 -5.38
N PRO A 227 25.13 1.00 -6.49
CA PRO A 227 24.57 1.08 -7.83
C PRO A 227 23.51 -0.03 -8.02
N VAL A 228 22.37 0.29 -8.63
CA VAL A 228 21.32 -0.70 -8.90
C VAL A 228 21.81 -1.82 -9.81
N SER A 229 22.73 -1.53 -10.73
CA SER A 229 23.36 -2.52 -11.62
C SER A 229 24.12 -3.64 -10.92
N GLU A 230 24.55 -3.43 -9.67
CA GLU A 230 25.23 -4.43 -8.83
C GLU A 230 24.28 -5.21 -7.93
N MET A 231 22.96 -4.92 -7.99
CA MET A 231 21.96 -5.45 -7.09
C MET A 231 21.03 -6.43 -7.79
N ASN A 232 20.50 -7.35 -7.03
CA ASN A 232 19.35 -8.17 -7.39
C ASN A 232 18.33 -8.14 -6.26
N GLU A 233 17.14 -8.63 -6.53
CA GLU A 233 16.02 -8.58 -5.60
C GLU A 233 16.35 -9.24 -4.25
N LYS A 234 16.94 -10.44 -4.25
CA LYS A 234 17.33 -11.15 -3.03
C LYS A 234 18.30 -10.33 -2.16
N ARG A 235 19.31 -9.71 -2.80
CA ARG A 235 20.30 -8.89 -2.08
C ARG A 235 19.70 -7.63 -1.49
N LEU A 236 18.77 -6.98 -2.21
CA LEU A 236 18.04 -5.82 -1.69
C LEU A 236 17.17 -6.18 -0.50
N ILE A 237 16.40 -7.26 -0.60
CA ILE A 237 15.56 -7.77 0.49
C ILE A 237 16.43 -8.09 1.72
N HIS A 238 17.55 -8.79 1.53
CA HIS A 238 18.48 -9.09 2.64
C HIS A 238 19.00 -7.81 3.34
N MET A 239 19.35 -6.78 2.58
CA MET A 239 19.77 -5.49 3.15
C MET A 239 18.65 -4.82 3.94
N MET A 240 17.39 -4.91 3.48
CA MET A 240 16.23 -4.28 4.11
C MET A 240 15.82 -4.98 5.42
N VAL A 241 15.78 -6.32 5.44
CA VAL A 241 15.10 -7.12 6.48
C VAL A 241 16.08 -7.86 7.40
N ASN A 242 17.36 -8.04 7.01
CA ASN A 242 18.36 -8.88 7.70
C ASN A 242 17.87 -10.32 7.97
N ARG A 243 16.98 -10.84 7.13
CA ARG A 243 16.52 -12.22 7.11
C ARG A 243 16.55 -12.68 5.67
N ASP A 244 16.87 -13.94 5.45
CA ASP A 244 16.65 -14.59 4.15
C ASP A 244 15.13 -14.77 4.00
N VAL A 245 14.47 -13.76 3.43
CA VAL A 245 13.08 -13.88 3.00
C VAL A 245 13.13 -14.61 1.66
N GLU A 246 13.26 -15.91 1.71
CA GLU A 246 13.00 -16.72 0.54
C GLU A 246 11.48 -16.73 0.31
N PHE A 247 11.05 -16.14 -0.79
CA PHE A 247 9.75 -16.43 -1.38
C PHE A 247 9.85 -17.83 -1.99
N THR A 248 9.79 -18.83 -1.12
CA THR A 248 9.91 -20.24 -1.48
C THR A 248 8.53 -20.88 -1.48
N ASP A 249 8.44 -22.09 -2.03
CA ASP A 249 7.26 -22.97 -1.88
C ASP A 249 6.95 -23.32 -0.38
N GLU A 250 7.70 -22.74 0.56
CA GLU A 250 7.60 -22.97 2.00
C GLU A 250 6.17 -22.74 2.54
N PHE A 251 5.49 -21.70 2.06
CA PHE A 251 4.14 -21.37 2.53
C PHE A 251 3.07 -22.31 1.96
N VAL A 252 3.36 -23.02 0.87
CA VAL A 252 2.43 -23.96 0.21
C VAL A 252 2.74 -25.40 0.59
N GLN A 253 3.94 -25.68 1.12
CA GLN A 253 4.33 -27.00 1.55
C GLN A 253 3.40 -27.54 2.64
N GLY A 254 2.88 -28.75 2.41
CA GLY A 254 1.98 -29.45 3.34
C GLY A 254 0.50 -29.11 3.15
N HIS A 255 0.12 -28.27 2.19
CA HIS A 255 -1.27 -28.12 1.79
C HIS A 255 -1.76 -29.41 1.13
N GLN A 256 -2.92 -29.88 1.57
CA GLN A 256 -3.57 -31.06 1.00
C GLN A 256 -5.01 -30.71 0.64
N ARG A 257 -5.28 -30.65 -0.65
CA ARG A 257 -6.60 -30.36 -1.16
C ARG A 257 -7.58 -31.48 -0.79
N GLY A 258 -8.56 -31.12 0.01
CA GLY A 258 -9.61 -31.99 0.50
C GLY A 258 -10.92 -31.87 -0.27
N GLU A 259 -12.05 -31.99 0.45
CA GLU A 259 -13.39 -31.87 -0.10
C GLU A 259 -13.76 -30.42 -0.45
N GLU A 260 -14.69 -30.24 -1.40
CA GLU A 260 -15.27 -28.93 -1.74
C GLU A 260 -16.05 -28.39 -0.54
N ILE A 261 -15.67 -27.21 -0.07
CA ILE A 261 -16.35 -26.54 1.04
C ILE A 261 -17.26 -25.40 0.55
N LEU A 262 -16.81 -24.67 -0.50
CA LEU A 262 -17.57 -23.56 -1.07
C LEU A 262 -17.63 -23.72 -2.60
N ARG A 263 -18.82 -23.51 -3.16
CA ARG A 263 -19.02 -23.42 -4.60
C ARG A 263 -19.91 -22.24 -4.92
N VAL A 264 -19.48 -21.44 -5.87
CA VAL A 264 -20.18 -20.28 -6.40
C VAL A 264 -20.49 -20.55 -7.87
N GLU A 265 -21.75 -20.36 -8.28
CA GLU A 265 -22.22 -20.62 -9.64
C GLU A 265 -22.90 -19.37 -10.20
N ASN A 266 -22.42 -18.90 -11.34
CA ASN A 266 -23.01 -17.85 -12.18
C ASN A 266 -23.30 -16.55 -11.40
N LEU A 267 -22.38 -16.17 -10.46
CA LEU A 267 -22.53 -14.96 -9.66
C LEU A 267 -22.42 -13.73 -10.53
N SER A 268 -23.43 -12.87 -10.46
CA SER A 268 -23.44 -11.61 -11.21
C SER A 268 -23.87 -10.44 -10.35
N ARG A 269 -23.21 -9.28 -10.59
CA ARG A 269 -23.51 -7.98 -9.98
C ARG A 269 -23.14 -6.87 -10.94
N SER A 270 -24.15 -6.26 -11.58
CA SER A 270 -23.96 -5.15 -12.53
C SER A 270 -22.86 -5.46 -13.59
N GLU A 271 -22.23 -4.42 -14.13
CA GLU A 271 -21.12 -4.53 -15.09
C GLU A 271 -19.80 -5.02 -14.47
N LEU A 272 -19.70 -5.03 -13.14
CA LEU A 272 -18.45 -5.32 -12.41
C LEU A 272 -18.24 -6.82 -12.13
N VAL A 273 -19.31 -7.64 -12.14
CA VAL A 273 -19.24 -9.08 -11.90
C VAL A 273 -20.23 -9.76 -12.85
N LYS A 274 -19.70 -10.60 -13.75
CA LYS A 274 -20.46 -11.17 -14.88
C LYS A 274 -20.23 -12.70 -14.92
N ASP A 275 -21.20 -13.45 -14.43
CA ASP A 275 -21.22 -14.92 -14.55
C ASP A 275 -20.00 -15.63 -13.94
N VAL A 276 -19.60 -15.19 -12.73
CA VAL A 276 -18.43 -15.72 -12.06
C VAL A 276 -18.74 -17.04 -11.36
N SER A 277 -17.97 -18.08 -11.68
CA SER A 277 -18.11 -19.41 -11.08
C SER A 277 -16.74 -19.95 -10.63
N PHE A 278 -16.67 -20.47 -9.38
CA PHE A 278 -15.48 -21.09 -8.83
C PHE A 278 -15.81 -22.01 -7.65
N SER A 279 -14.85 -22.88 -7.27
CA SER A 279 -14.93 -23.73 -6.09
C SER A 279 -13.70 -23.56 -5.22
N LEU A 280 -13.89 -23.64 -3.89
CA LEU A 280 -12.84 -23.67 -2.87
C LEU A 280 -12.88 -25.02 -2.14
N TYR A 281 -11.70 -25.56 -1.88
CA TYR A 281 -11.55 -26.88 -1.24
C TYR A 281 -10.86 -26.72 0.12
N ARG A 282 -11.14 -27.65 1.05
CA ARG A 282 -10.42 -27.69 2.32
C ARG A 282 -8.93 -27.86 2.10
N GLY A 283 -8.11 -27.19 2.91
CA GLY A 283 -6.66 -27.31 2.84
C GLY A 283 -6.03 -26.68 1.59
N GLU A 284 -6.69 -25.70 0.94
CA GLU A 284 -6.10 -24.93 -0.15
C GLU A 284 -6.16 -23.41 0.10
N VAL A 285 -5.24 -22.68 -0.53
CA VAL A 285 -5.33 -21.24 -0.74
C VAL A 285 -5.75 -21.00 -2.18
N LEU A 286 -6.93 -20.42 -2.38
CA LEU A 286 -7.41 -19.99 -3.69
C LEU A 286 -7.13 -18.51 -3.90
N GLY A 287 -6.27 -18.18 -4.85
CA GLY A 287 -5.98 -16.81 -5.25
C GLY A 287 -7.06 -16.22 -6.16
N PHE A 288 -7.27 -14.90 -6.06
CA PHE A 288 -7.98 -14.10 -7.05
C PHE A 288 -7.01 -13.04 -7.57
N PHE A 289 -6.71 -13.10 -8.86
CA PHE A 289 -5.81 -12.16 -9.53
C PHE A 289 -6.51 -11.47 -10.71
N GLY A 290 -6.07 -10.27 -11.03
CA GLY A 290 -6.52 -9.47 -12.17
C GLY A 290 -6.10 -8.02 -12.01
N LEU A 291 -6.23 -7.22 -13.06
CA LEU A 291 -5.89 -5.81 -13.02
C LEU A 291 -6.87 -5.01 -12.13
N VAL A 292 -6.52 -3.78 -11.81
CA VAL A 292 -7.42 -2.86 -11.07
C VAL A 292 -8.72 -2.70 -11.84
N GLY A 293 -9.84 -2.90 -11.14
CA GLY A 293 -11.17 -2.87 -11.76
C GLY A 293 -11.62 -4.19 -12.38
N ALA A 294 -10.86 -5.27 -12.28
CA ALA A 294 -11.22 -6.59 -12.83
C ALA A 294 -12.43 -7.25 -12.13
N GLY A 295 -12.92 -6.70 -11.01
CA GLY A 295 -14.11 -7.21 -10.32
C GLY A 295 -13.81 -8.23 -9.20
N ARG A 296 -12.56 -8.40 -8.79
CA ARG A 296 -12.13 -9.37 -7.75
C ARG A 296 -12.79 -9.12 -6.40
N THR A 297 -12.55 -7.94 -5.83
CA THR A 297 -13.13 -7.50 -4.54
C THR A 297 -14.66 -7.49 -4.60
N GLU A 298 -15.25 -7.00 -5.70
CA GLU A 298 -16.69 -6.94 -5.91
C GLU A 298 -17.34 -8.33 -5.96
N THR A 299 -16.65 -9.31 -6.53
CA THR A 299 -17.09 -10.72 -6.54
C THR A 299 -17.20 -11.26 -5.13
N ILE A 300 -16.16 -11.10 -4.33
CA ILE A 300 -16.13 -11.59 -2.96
C ILE A 300 -17.11 -10.83 -2.06
N ARG A 301 -17.20 -9.50 -2.19
CA ARG A 301 -18.16 -8.68 -1.44
C ARG A 301 -19.61 -9.08 -1.74
N SER A 302 -19.90 -9.43 -3.00
CA SER A 302 -21.23 -9.92 -3.41
C SER A 302 -21.51 -11.31 -2.86
N MET A 303 -20.50 -12.18 -2.83
CA MET A 303 -20.62 -13.54 -2.29
C MET A 303 -20.93 -13.52 -0.78
N VAL A 304 -20.25 -12.66 -0.01
CA VAL A 304 -20.45 -12.59 1.47
C VAL A 304 -21.58 -11.65 1.90
N GLY A 305 -22.34 -11.08 0.96
CA GLY A 305 -23.49 -10.23 1.25
C GLY A 305 -23.16 -8.80 1.70
N VAL A 306 -21.93 -8.32 1.48
CA VAL A 306 -21.57 -6.89 1.65
C VAL A 306 -22.25 -6.07 0.57
N ASP A 307 -22.17 -6.57 -0.67
CA ASP A 307 -22.81 -5.98 -1.82
C ASP A 307 -23.94 -6.88 -2.31
N LYS A 308 -25.01 -6.28 -2.82
CA LYS A 308 -26.18 -7.01 -3.27
C LYS A 308 -25.90 -7.65 -4.64
N LYS A 309 -25.98 -8.97 -4.75
CA LYS A 309 -25.89 -9.70 -6.02
C LYS A 309 -27.20 -9.55 -6.82
N VAL A 310 -27.07 -9.70 -8.15
CA VAL A 310 -28.23 -9.74 -9.08
C VAL A 310 -28.70 -11.18 -9.27
N SER A 311 -27.74 -12.11 -9.47
CA SER A 311 -28.01 -13.54 -9.70
C SER A 311 -26.85 -14.39 -9.20
N GLY A 312 -27.03 -15.71 -9.28
CA GLY A 312 -26.03 -16.71 -8.95
C GLY A 312 -26.31 -17.41 -7.61
N ASP A 313 -25.80 -18.61 -7.51
CA ASP A 313 -26.00 -19.51 -6.39
C ASP A 313 -24.70 -19.74 -5.60
N ILE A 314 -24.82 -19.85 -4.30
CA ILE A 314 -23.69 -20.10 -3.38
C ILE A 314 -24.02 -21.37 -2.59
N TYR A 315 -23.07 -22.29 -2.56
CA TYR A 315 -23.18 -23.53 -1.82
C TYR A 315 -22.05 -23.61 -0.79
N LEU A 316 -22.40 -23.83 0.49
CA LEU A 316 -21.47 -24.04 1.60
C LEU A 316 -21.67 -25.44 2.14
N ASN A 317 -20.63 -26.29 2.17
CA ASN A 317 -20.71 -27.69 2.54
C ASN A 317 -21.82 -28.43 1.77
N GLY A 318 -21.96 -28.19 0.46
CA GLY A 318 -22.97 -28.78 -0.42
C GLY A 318 -24.38 -28.23 -0.25
N LYS A 319 -24.64 -27.33 0.68
CA LYS A 319 -25.97 -26.74 0.91
C LYS A 319 -26.03 -25.34 0.30
N LYS A 320 -27.12 -25.06 -0.44
CA LYS A 320 -27.39 -23.73 -0.96
C LYS A 320 -27.62 -22.74 0.20
N VAL A 321 -26.89 -21.61 0.16
CA VAL A 321 -26.95 -20.56 1.16
C VAL A 321 -27.18 -19.21 0.48
N GLU A 322 -27.78 -18.29 1.24
CA GLU A 322 -27.97 -16.90 0.79
C GLU A 322 -27.57 -15.96 1.94
N PHE A 323 -26.60 -15.07 1.67
CA PHE A 323 -26.14 -14.07 2.60
C PHE A 323 -26.75 -12.71 2.24
N LYS A 324 -27.64 -12.20 3.10
CA LYS A 324 -28.27 -10.89 2.91
C LYS A 324 -27.39 -9.74 3.39
N ASN A 325 -26.44 -10.04 4.27
CA ASN A 325 -25.47 -9.11 4.83
C ASN A 325 -24.25 -9.87 5.37
N ILE A 326 -23.18 -9.14 5.69
CA ILE A 326 -21.93 -9.71 6.18
C ILE A 326 -22.08 -10.52 7.48
N ARG A 327 -23.09 -10.23 8.31
CA ARG A 327 -23.32 -10.97 9.57
C ARG A 327 -23.78 -12.39 9.29
N ASP A 328 -24.55 -12.59 8.23
CA ASP A 328 -25.02 -13.93 7.82
C ASP A 328 -23.83 -14.81 7.40
N SER A 329 -22.86 -14.25 6.64
CA SER A 329 -21.66 -14.99 6.23
C SER A 329 -20.73 -15.28 7.42
N ILE A 330 -20.55 -14.34 8.35
CA ILE A 330 -19.77 -14.56 9.57
C ILE A 330 -20.42 -15.65 10.42
N ALA A 331 -21.76 -15.63 10.58
CA ALA A 331 -22.49 -16.64 11.32
C ALA A 331 -22.41 -18.04 10.67
N ALA A 332 -22.19 -18.08 9.34
CA ALA A 332 -21.93 -19.33 8.60
C ALA A 332 -20.46 -19.76 8.62
N GLY A 333 -19.59 -19.02 9.31
CA GLY A 333 -18.17 -19.33 9.44
C GLY A 333 -17.29 -18.78 8.29
N ILE A 334 -17.76 -17.79 7.53
CA ILE A 334 -16.97 -17.13 6.48
C ILE A 334 -16.59 -15.72 6.95
N MET A 335 -15.31 -15.43 7.05
CA MET A 335 -14.80 -14.14 7.54
C MET A 335 -13.94 -13.43 6.52
N LEU A 336 -14.29 -12.18 6.23
CA LEU A 336 -13.60 -11.30 5.28
C LEU A 336 -12.72 -10.28 6.03
N VAL A 337 -11.45 -10.25 5.67
CA VAL A 337 -10.50 -9.17 5.98
C VAL A 337 -10.54 -8.17 4.82
N PRO A 338 -10.98 -6.94 5.06
CA PRO A 338 -11.13 -5.96 3.99
C PRO A 338 -9.78 -5.34 3.60
N GLU A 339 -9.69 -4.83 2.36
CA GLU A 339 -8.54 -4.10 1.83
C GLU A 339 -8.22 -2.84 2.66
N GLU A 340 -9.24 -2.02 2.96
CA GLU A 340 -9.06 -0.75 3.68
C GLU A 340 -9.17 -0.93 5.20
N ARG A 341 -8.07 -1.35 5.84
CA ARG A 341 -8.01 -1.59 7.28
C ARG A 341 -8.47 -0.42 8.15
N ARG A 342 -8.14 0.83 7.74
CA ARG A 342 -8.44 2.05 8.52
C ARG A 342 -9.91 2.43 8.51
N GLN A 343 -10.61 2.19 7.40
CA GLN A 343 -12.01 2.57 7.23
C GLN A 343 -12.97 1.41 7.53
N GLN A 344 -12.55 0.17 7.22
CA GLN A 344 -13.42 -1.01 7.25
C GLN A 344 -12.97 -2.05 8.29
N GLY A 345 -11.67 -2.12 8.58
CA GLY A 345 -11.09 -3.14 9.47
C GLY A 345 -11.06 -2.74 10.95
N LEU A 346 -10.84 -1.46 11.25
CA LEU A 346 -10.59 -0.94 12.60
C LEU A 346 -11.43 0.29 12.92
N VAL A 347 -11.74 0.46 14.20
CA VAL A 347 -12.20 1.72 14.78
C VAL A 347 -10.99 2.37 15.46
N LEU A 348 -10.35 3.32 14.78
CA LEU A 348 -9.04 3.87 15.18
C LEU A 348 -9.02 4.53 16.56
N SER A 349 -10.13 5.09 17.00
CA SER A 349 -10.30 5.72 18.32
C SER A 349 -10.49 4.72 19.47
N LEU A 350 -10.76 3.44 19.18
CA LEU A 350 -10.94 2.40 20.18
C LEU A 350 -9.60 1.70 20.49
N PRO A 351 -9.48 1.15 21.73
CA PRO A 351 -8.35 0.30 22.11
C PRO A 351 -8.19 -0.94 21.23
N ILE A 352 -6.99 -1.51 21.21
CA ILE A 352 -6.70 -2.80 20.56
C ILE A 352 -7.68 -3.86 21.04
N ARG A 353 -7.90 -3.97 22.36
CA ARG A 353 -8.81 -4.95 22.99
C ARG A 353 -10.21 -4.89 22.38
N GLU A 354 -10.80 -3.72 22.32
CA GLU A 354 -12.13 -3.54 21.78
C GLU A 354 -12.21 -3.81 20.28
N ASN A 355 -11.20 -3.40 19.53
CA ASN A 355 -11.12 -3.72 18.09
C ASN A 355 -11.10 -5.22 17.83
N VAL A 356 -10.37 -6.00 18.62
CA VAL A 356 -10.28 -7.46 18.47
C VAL A 356 -11.63 -8.13 18.78
N THR A 357 -12.37 -7.64 19.78
CA THR A 357 -13.59 -8.31 20.28
C THR A 357 -14.90 -7.78 19.73
N LEU A 358 -14.90 -6.58 19.10
CA LEU A 358 -16.09 -5.88 18.61
C LEU A 358 -17.00 -6.75 17.73
N GLY A 359 -16.43 -7.60 16.88
CA GLY A 359 -17.17 -8.50 15.99
C GLY A 359 -17.80 -9.71 16.72
N ASN A 360 -17.36 -10.02 17.95
CA ASN A 360 -17.74 -11.24 18.67
C ASN A 360 -18.04 -11.00 20.16
N LEU A 361 -18.68 -9.90 20.49
CA LEU A 361 -18.98 -9.52 21.87
C LEU A 361 -19.83 -10.56 22.63
N LYS A 362 -20.63 -11.36 21.91
CA LYS A 362 -21.43 -12.45 22.52
C LYS A 362 -20.55 -13.46 23.24
N LYS A 363 -19.39 -13.81 22.72
CA LYS A 363 -18.41 -14.74 23.32
C LYS A 363 -17.88 -14.23 24.66
N PHE A 364 -17.80 -12.92 24.81
CA PHE A 364 -17.24 -12.23 25.98
C PHE A 364 -18.33 -11.71 26.92
N SER A 365 -19.60 -11.96 26.63
CA SER A 365 -20.73 -11.49 27.45
C SER A 365 -21.39 -12.63 28.18
N LYS A 366 -21.81 -12.41 29.44
CA LYS A 366 -22.67 -13.30 30.20
C LYS A 366 -23.78 -12.47 30.82
N PHE A 367 -25.03 -12.86 30.59
CA PHE A 367 -26.23 -12.10 31.04
C PHE A 367 -26.22 -10.62 30.58
N GLY A 368 -25.65 -10.34 29.39
CA GLY A 368 -25.59 -8.97 28.85
C GLY A 368 -24.43 -8.11 29.40
N LEU A 369 -23.63 -8.63 30.32
CA LEU A 369 -22.46 -7.95 30.89
C LEU A 369 -21.16 -8.51 30.30
N LEU A 370 -20.27 -7.63 29.94
CA LEU A 370 -18.93 -7.98 29.43
C LEU A 370 -18.06 -8.57 30.56
N GLN A 371 -17.42 -9.71 30.26
CA GLN A 371 -16.47 -10.38 31.13
C GLN A 371 -15.04 -9.89 30.84
N GLU A 372 -14.70 -8.70 31.31
CA GLU A 372 -13.42 -8.05 31.02
C GLU A 372 -12.18 -8.93 31.25
N LYS A 373 -12.15 -9.73 32.33
CA LYS A 373 -11.02 -10.63 32.60
C LYS A 373 -10.82 -11.67 31.50
N LYS A 374 -11.92 -12.27 31.04
CA LYS A 374 -11.90 -13.24 29.94
C LYS A 374 -11.52 -12.56 28.63
N GLU A 375 -12.08 -11.39 28.36
CA GLU A 375 -11.78 -10.58 27.19
C GLU A 375 -10.29 -10.25 27.12
N LYS A 376 -9.71 -9.68 28.18
CA LYS A 376 -8.31 -9.31 28.27
C LYS A 376 -7.37 -10.51 28.07
N ALA A 377 -7.69 -11.66 28.67
CA ALA A 377 -6.89 -12.86 28.54
C ALA A 377 -6.84 -13.35 27.08
N VAL A 378 -7.99 -13.49 26.42
CA VAL A 378 -8.08 -13.94 25.03
C VAL A 378 -7.42 -12.96 24.07
N VAL A 379 -7.67 -11.65 24.25
CA VAL A 379 -7.07 -10.63 23.39
C VAL A 379 -5.54 -10.63 23.53
N THR A 380 -5.01 -10.74 24.76
CA THR A 380 -3.57 -10.82 24.98
C THR A 380 -2.98 -12.01 24.23
N GLU A 381 -3.59 -13.19 24.34
CA GLU A 381 -3.14 -14.37 23.59
C GLU A 381 -3.16 -14.15 22.06
N CYS A 382 -4.26 -13.58 21.53
CA CYS A 382 -4.38 -13.33 20.08
C CYS A 382 -3.32 -12.35 19.57
N VAL A 383 -3.07 -11.26 20.29
CA VAL A 383 -2.10 -10.24 19.85
C VAL A 383 -0.65 -10.69 20.07
N ASP A 384 -0.39 -11.56 21.05
CA ASP A 384 0.93 -12.17 21.26
C ASP A 384 1.26 -13.17 20.15
N LYS A 385 0.30 -13.99 19.70
CA LYS A 385 0.44 -14.85 18.51
C LYS A 385 0.79 -14.05 17.27
N MET A 386 0.31 -12.80 17.17
CA MET A 386 0.64 -11.90 16.05
C MET A 386 1.96 -11.14 16.23
N THR A 387 2.70 -11.38 17.31
CA THR A 387 3.90 -10.60 17.62
C THR A 387 3.67 -9.08 17.49
N LEU A 388 2.52 -8.61 17.98
CA LEU A 388 2.10 -7.23 17.89
C LEU A 388 2.97 -6.34 18.81
N SER A 389 3.70 -5.40 18.21
CA SER A 389 4.43 -4.38 18.98
C SER A 389 3.44 -3.34 19.53
N ARG A 390 3.30 -3.29 20.86
CA ARG A 390 2.34 -2.45 21.57
C ARG A 390 2.84 -2.04 22.94
N ARG A 391 2.33 -0.93 23.48
CA ARG A 391 2.55 -0.55 24.88
C ARG A 391 1.63 -1.34 25.82
N SER A 392 0.38 -1.53 25.40
CA SER A 392 -0.69 -2.18 26.14
C SER A 392 -1.82 -2.56 25.18
N ILE A 393 -2.69 -3.52 25.53
CA ILE A 393 -3.93 -3.82 24.79
C ILE A 393 -4.96 -2.69 24.89
N GLU A 394 -4.78 -1.76 25.83
CA GLU A 394 -5.63 -0.56 25.98
C GLU A 394 -5.12 0.62 25.14
N GLN A 395 -4.02 0.47 24.38
CA GLN A 395 -3.55 1.46 23.43
C GLN A 395 -4.53 1.60 22.27
N GLN A 396 -4.79 2.85 21.83
CA GLN A 396 -5.67 3.10 20.69
C GLN A 396 -5.06 2.53 19.38
N ALA A 397 -5.88 1.90 18.56
CA ALA A 397 -5.44 1.32 17.29
C ALA A 397 -4.88 2.38 16.33
N GLY A 398 -5.36 3.63 16.42
CA GLY A 398 -4.88 4.75 15.61
C GLY A 398 -3.44 5.16 15.85
N GLU A 399 -2.87 4.85 17.04
CA GLU A 399 -1.48 5.15 17.41
C GLU A 399 -0.48 4.13 16.85
N LEU A 400 -0.94 3.01 16.31
CA LEU A 400 -0.10 1.95 15.79
C LEU A 400 0.40 2.25 14.38
N SER A 401 1.57 1.72 14.04
CA SER A 401 2.06 1.67 12.65
C SER A 401 1.13 0.84 11.76
N GLY A 402 1.18 1.06 10.44
CA GLY A 402 0.33 0.34 9.49
C GLY A 402 0.43 -1.18 9.61
N GLY A 403 1.64 -1.75 9.75
CA GLY A 403 1.84 -3.19 9.94
C GLY A 403 1.22 -3.69 11.25
N ASN A 404 1.36 -2.93 12.35
CA ASN A 404 0.74 -3.29 13.62
C ASN A 404 -0.80 -3.14 13.58
N GLN A 405 -1.35 -2.17 12.85
CA GLN A 405 -2.80 -2.08 12.60
C GLN A 405 -3.31 -3.33 11.88
N GLN A 406 -2.58 -3.82 10.87
CA GLN A 406 -2.93 -5.07 10.18
C GLN A 406 -2.90 -6.28 11.13
N LYS A 407 -1.90 -6.36 12.01
CA LYS A 407 -1.82 -7.41 13.03
C LYS A 407 -3.01 -7.39 14.00
N VAL A 408 -3.58 -6.20 14.30
CA VAL A 408 -4.84 -6.10 15.09
C VAL A 408 -6.02 -6.64 14.30
N VAL A 409 -6.13 -6.35 12.99
CA VAL A 409 -7.17 -6.91 12.12
C VAL A 409 -7.07 -8.44 12.07
N LEU A 410 -5.86 -8.99 11.96
CA LEU A 410 -5.62 -10.43 11.97
C LEU A 410 -5.90 -11.07 13.35
N ALA A 411 -5.56 -10.39 14.45
CA ALA A 411 -5.90 -10.85 15.79
C ALA A 411 -7.42 -10.97 16.01
N LYS A 412 -8.21 -10.09 15.36
CA LYS A 412 -9.68 -10.20 15.32
C LYS A 412 -10.14 -11.54 14.72
N LEU A 413 -9.46 -12.05 13.67
CA LEU A 413 -9.80 -13.35 13.07
C LEU A 413 -9.61 -14.49 14.06
N ILE A 414 -8.47 -14.50 14.74
CA ILE A 414 -8.12 -15.56 15.69
C ILE A 414 -9.07 -15.55 16.91
N ALA A 415 -9.60 -14.39 17.28
CA ALA A 415 -10.52 -14.28 18.39
C ALA A 415 -11.92 -14.86 18.11
N HIS A 416 -12.25 -15.16 16.84
CA HIS A 416 -13.47 -15.83 16.44
C HIS A 416 -13.31 -17.36 16.49
N ASP A 417 -14.33 -18.02 17.02
CA ASP A 417 -14.48 -19.48 16.98
C ASP A 417 -15.29 -19.87 15.72
N ASP A 418 -15.23 -21.15 15.35
CA ASP A 418 -16.07 -21.80 14.31
C ASP A 418 -15.92 -21.19 12.88
N ILE A 419 -14.79 -20.57 12.58
CA ILE A 419 -14.50 -20.10 11.22
C ILE A 419 -14.14 -21.29 10.35
N GLN A 420 -14.77 -21.37 9.17
CA GLN A 420 -14.58 -22.41 8.18
C GLN A 420 -13.80 -21.92 6.96
N ILE A 421 -13.87 -20.61 6.66
CA ILE A 421 -13.20 -20.00 5.49
C ILE A 421 -12.72 -18.61 5.89
N TYR A 422 -11.44 -18.33 5.65
CA TYR A 422 -10.90 -16.98 5.70
C TYR A 422 -10.79 -16.37 4.30
N ILE A 423 -11.08 -15.09 4.20
CA ILE A 423 -10.93 -14.31 2.95
C ILE A 423 -10.10 -13.09 3.26
N PHE A 424 -9.02 -12.91 2.51
CA PHE A 424 -8.08 -11.81 2.67
C PHE A 424 -8.09 -10.97 1.41
N ASP A 425 -8.55 -9.73 1.52
CA ASP A 425 -8.57 -8.78 0.41
C ASP A 425 -7.36 -7.85 0.52
N GLU A 426 -6.40 -7.99 -0.42
CA GLU A 426 -5.12 -7.26 -0.46
C GLU A 426 -4.40 -7.26 0.91
N PRO A 427 -4.15 -8.43 1.53
CA PRO A 427 -3.75 -8.54 2.95
C PRO A 427 -2.42 -7.85 3.26
N THR A 428 -1.56 -7.67 2.28
CA THR A 428 -0.23 -7.08 2.46
C THR A 428 -0.06 -5.70 1.84
N ARG A 429 -1.14 -5.10 1.36
CA ARG A 429 -1.10 -3.77 0.76
C ARG A 429 -0.63 -2.69 1.74
N GLY A 430 0.44 -1.97 1.35
CA GLY A 430 1.03 -0.93 2.19
C GLY A 430 1.67 -1.47 3.47
N ILE A 431 2.17 -2.71 3.42
CA ILE A 431 2.92 -3.37 4.49
C ILE A 431 4.35 -3.60 3.99
N ASP A 432 5.31 -3.52 4.92
CA ASP A 432 6.71 -3.82 4.63
C ASP A 432 6.97 -5.32 4.36
N VAL A 433 8.10 -5.60 3.72
CA VAL A 433 8.45 -6.96 3.27
C VAL A 433 8.55 -7.95 4.44
N GLY A 434 9.05 -7.50 5.61
CA GLY A 434 9.18 -8.37 6.78
C GLY A 434 7.83 -8.79 7.35
N ALA A 435 6.90 -7.83 7.44
CA ALA A 435 5.55 -8.11 7.93
C ALA A 435 4.69 -8.91 6.93
N LYS A 436 5.00 -8.86 5.61
CA LYS A 436 4.36 -9.73 4.61
C LYS A 436 4.57 -11.22 4.95
N SER A 437 5.79 -11.60 5.28
CA SER A 437 6.12 -12.99 5.66
C SER A 437 5.34 -13.51 6.87
N ASP A 438 5.11 -12.65 7.87
CA ASP A 438 4.30 -13.02 9.04
C ASP A 438 2.84 -13.32 8.63
N ILE A 439 2.29 -12.54 7.70
CA ILE A 439 0.93 -12.74 7.18
C ILE A 439 0.86 -14.03 6.34
N TYR A 440 1.84 -14.26 5.48
CA TYR A 440 1.92 -15.48 4.66
C TYR A 440 1.97 -16.74 5.52
N ARG A 441 2.80 -16.71 6.57
CA ARG A 441 2.87 -17.82 7.53
C ARG A 441 1.54 -18.05 8.22
N LEU A 442 0.86 -17.00 8.66
CA LEU A 442 -0.45 -17.12 9.29
C LEU A 442 -1.49 -17.74 8.36
N ILE A 443 -1.56 -17.31 7.09
CA ILE A 443 -2.48 -17.87 6.09
C ILE A 443 -2.16 -19.36 5.87
N SER A 444 -0.89 -19.71 5.69
CA SER A 444 -0.44 -21.08 5.54
C SER A 444 -0.79 -21.95 6.76
N ASP A 445 -0.63 -21.42 7.97
CA ASP A 445 -0.93 -22.15 9.20
C ASP A 445 -2.44 -22.46 9.32
N PHE A 446 -3.34 -21.55 8.91
CA PHE A 446 -4.77 -21.84 8.84
C PHE A 446 -5.08 -22.96 7.87
N VAL A 447 -4.44 -22.97 6.70
CA VAL A 447 -4.67 -23.98 5.68
C VAL A 447 -4.14 -25.35 6.14
N LYS A 448 -2.99 -25.39 6.81
CA LYS A 448 -2.42 -26.65 7.39
C LYS A 448 -3.31 -27.30 8.44
N ILE A 449 -4.10 -26.52 9.17
CA ILE A 449 -5.10 -27.04 10.11
C ILE A 449 -6.47 -27.34 9.45
N GLY A 450 -6.54 -27.26 8.11
CA GLY A 450 -7.74 -27.60 7.32
C GLY A 450 -8.72 -26.46 7.08
N ILE A 451 -8.40 -25.21 7.45
CA ILE A 451 -9.24 -24.04 7.18
C ILE A 451 -8.75 -23.39 5.88
N PRO A 452 -9.48 -23.51 4.77
CA PRO A 452 -9.08 -22.95 3.49
C PRO A 452 -9.18 -21.41 3.51
N SER A 453 -8.40 -20.80 2.63
CA SER A 453 -8.34 -19.35 2.51
C SER A 453 -8.55 -18.90 1.07
N ILE A 454 -9.21 -17.75 0.89
CA ILE A 454 -9.25 -17.01 -0.36
C ILE A 454 -8.33 -15.80 -0.19
N VAL A 455 -7.41 -15.57 -1.13
CA VAL A 455 -6.51 -14.41 -1.14
C VAL A 455 -6.74 -13.62 -2.42
N ILE A 456 -7.17 -12.39 -2.28
CA ILE A 456 -7.28 -11.44 -3.38
C ILE A 456 -6.01 -10.62 -3.39
N SER A 457 -5.29 -10.60 -4.50
CA SER A 457 -4.08 -9.80 -4.63
C SER A 457 -3.90 -9.24 -6.04
N SER A 458 -3.33 -8.05 -6.10
CA SER A 458 -2.84 -7.42 -7.32
C SER A 458 -1.35 -7.70 -7.57
N GLU A 459 -0.66 -8.34 -6.62
CA GLU A 459 0.76 -8.65 -6.71
C GLU A 459 0.97 -10.11 -7.13
N ILE A 460 1.57 -10.33 -8.31
CA ILE A 460 1.90 -11.68 -8.80
C ILE A 460 2.79 -12.45 -7.83
N PRO A 461 3.86 -11.85 -7.24
CA PRO A 461 4.69 -12.54 -6.26
C PRO A 461 3.91 -13.06 -5.04
N GLU A 462 2.89 -12.34 -4.56
CA GLU A 462 2.05 -12.80 -3.46
C GLU A 462 1.22 -14.02 -3.85
N ILE A 463 0.60 -14.00 -5.04
CA ILE A 463 -0.13 -15.14 -5.61
C ILE A 463 0.79 -16.35 -5.76
N GLN A 464 1.99 -16.14 -6.29
CA GLN A 464 2.99 -17.19 -6.47
C GLN A 464 3.51 -17.76 -5.15
N ALA A 465 3.61 -16.96 -4.11
CA ALA A 465 4.08 -17.41 -2.79
C ALA A 465 3.03 -18.24 -2.03
N LEU A 466 1.74 -17.86 -2.12
CA LEU A 466 0.70 -18.36 -1.22
C LEU A 466 -0.28 -19.34 -1.85
N CYS A 467 -0.59 -19.21 -3.16
CA CYS A 467 -1.77 -19.84 -3.72
C CYS A 467 -1.49 -21.23 -4.31
N ASP A 468 -2.40 -22.16 -4.07
CA ASP A 468 -2.41 -23.48 -4.72
C ASP A 468 -3.06 -23.43 -6.10
N ARG A 469 -4.08 -22.57 -6.22
CA ARG A 469 -4.79 -22.25 -7.47
C ARG A 469 -5.11 -20.78 -7.52
N VAL A 470 -5.33 -20.27 -8.74
CA VAL A 470 -5.71 -18.85 -8.94
C VAL A 470 -6.87 -18.75 -9.92
N VAL A 471 -7.87 -17.98 -9.55
CA VAL A 471 -8.92 -17.47 -10.42
C VAL A 471 -8.43 -16.16 -11.01
N ILE A 472 -8.25 -16.09 -12.32
CA ILE A 472 -7.85 -14.87 -13.00
C ILE A 472 -9.10 -14.18 -13.52
N MET A 473 -9.21 -12.88 -13.25
CA MET A 473 -10.36 -12.07 -13.66
C MET A 473 -9.93 -10.91 -14.55
N SER A 474 -10.75 -10.67 -15.58
CA SER A 474 -10.68 -9.49 -16.44
C SER A 474 -12.09 -9.00 -16.73
N GLU A 475 -12.34 -7.69 -16.70
CA GLU A 475 -13.62 -7.04 -17.01
C GLU A 475 -14.85 -7.68 -16.34
N GLY A 476 -14.70 -8.13 -15.10
CA GLY A 476 -15.75 -8.75 -14.31
C GLY A 476 -16.02 -10.23 -14.61
N ARG A 477 -15.18 -10.89 -15.41
CA ARG A 477 -15.32 -12.32 -15.79
C ARG A 477 -14.12 -13.13 -15.33
N VAL A 478 -14.32 -14.42 -15.14
CA VAL A 478 -13.22 -15.38 -14.98
C VAL A 478 -12.68 -15.71 -16.36
N THR A 479 -11.41 -15.40 -16.60
CA THR A 479 -10.72 -15.69 -17.87
C THR A 479 -9.94 -17.00 -17.81
N ALA A 480 -9.44 -17.39 -16.63
CA ALA A 480 -8.79 -18.68 -16.41
C ALA A 480 -8.82 -19.07 -14.93
N ILE A 481 -8.65 -20.37 -14.66
CA ILE A 481 -8.32 -20.90 -13.33
C ILE A 481 -7.03 -21.70 -13.50
N LEU A 482 -5.93 -21.19 -12.94
CA LEU A 482 -4.61 -21.80 -13.05
C LEU A 482 -4.29 -22.63 -11.79
N ASN A 483 -3.58 -23.75 -12.00
CA ASN A 483 -3.05 -24.57 -10.91
C ASN A 483 -1.61 -24.15 -10.56
N ARG A 484 -1.09 -24.64 -9.44
CA ARG A 484 0.23 -24.30 -8.87
C ARG A 484 1.37 -24.29 -9.88
N ASP A 485 1.48 -25.32 -10.73
CA ASP A 485 2.58 -25.42 -11.70
C ASP A 485 2.56 -24.30 -12.74
N GLN A 486 1.37 -23.82 -13.12
CA GLN A 486 1.20 -22.73 -14.07
C GLN A 486 1.47 -21.36 -13.43
N LEU A 487 1.38 -21.24 -12.09
CA LEU A 487 1.65 -19.98 -11.37
C LEU A 487 3.13 -19.59 -11.38
N LYS A 488 4.04 -20.51 -11.74
CA LYS A 488 5.49 -20.22 -11.82
C LYS A 488 5.85 -19.27 -12.95
N ASP A 489 5.02 -19.19 -13.99
CA ASP A 489 5.21 -18.27 -15.12
C ASP A 489 4.32 -17.02 -14.96
N SER A 490 4.95 -15.91 -14.59
CA SER A 490 4.27 -14.61 -14.46
C SER A 490 3.63 -14.14 -15.78
N ASN A 491 4.21 -14.51 -16.93
CA ASN A 491 3.66 -14.12 -18.24
C ASN A 491 2.36 -14.87 -18.55
N GLU A 492 2.25 -16.14 -18.12
CA GLU A 492 1.01 -16.90 -18.26
C GLU A 492 -0.12 -16.26 -17.44
N ILE A 493 0.16 -15.85 -16.20
CA ILE A 493 -0.79 -15.14 -15.35
C ILE A 493 -1.25 -13.83 -16.00
N LEU A 494 -0.30 -12.99 -16.46
CA LEU A 494 -0.59 -11.70 -17.09
C LEU A 494 -1.40 -11.84 -18.38
N LYS A 495 -1.10 -12.85 -19.18
CA LYS A 495 -1.82 -13.11 -20.46
C LYS A 495 -3.34 -13.20 -20.23
N TYR A 496 -3.77 -13.93 -19.21
CA TYR A 496 -5.20 -14.07 -18.91
C TYR A 496 -5.78 -12.86 -18.14
N ALA A 497 -4.97 -12.04 -17.51
CA ALA A 497 -5.44 -10.84 -16.82
C ALA A 497 -5.67 -9.65 -17.76
N ILE A 498 -5.09 -9.69 -18.98
CA ILE A 498 -5.20 -8.63 -20.01
C ILE A 498 -6.21 -9.00 -21.09
N SER A 499 -6.57 -10.29 -21.21
CA SER A 499 -7.48 -10.81 -22.24
C SER A 499 -8.95 -10.42 -22.04
#